data_99eb4855da074a510b71e0230113f8be
#
_entry.id   99eb4855da074a510b71e0230113f8be
#
_cell.length_a   1.000
_cell.length_b   1.000
_cell.length_c   1.000
_cell.angle_alpha   90.00
_cell.angle_beta   90.00
_cell.angle_gamma   90.00
#
_symmetry.space_group_name_H-M   'P 1'
#
loop_
_entity.id
_entity.type
_entity.pdbx_description
1 polymer ?
#
loop_
_entity_poly.entity_id
_entity_poly.type
_entity_poly.pdbx_seq_one_letter_code
_entity_poly.pdbx_strand_id
1 'polypeptide(L)'
;MTRQVTLKDIAVRAGVSTAAISQALNDRGSLRPETRERIKAIATELGYQPNKYAAALRSGRTMSVGFVVPQDAELDLSKRGALHRSRHIGALVSAAAEQGFTVTMLPAARPDLLRGAQIDVVYFAEVAADDLLLREAVARGIPVATNDLYVDTELSMTVRTGYDEAVRAALGLLEAGGARRIGFLVDDAGSPRDEIGETAYRAWSTVRGREPLVAYLDAEHGALPRRVGELRDAGADAIFSFAEEGPAIYLQLEEMDFVIPRDMQFVALCTSDCAVNTRLGVTHVCVHPELAPAAMFQALSSIRDAAAPDVVDLPWEIVRGSSTR
;
A
#
# COMPACT_ATOMS: atom_id res chain seq x y z
N MET A 1 -1.27 41.83 2.29
CA MET A 1 -1.32 40.72 1.32
C MET A 1 -0.15 40.91 0.35
N THR A 2 0.89 40.09 0.45
CA THR A 2 2.04 40.14 -0.47
C THR A 2 1.58 39.60 -1.82
N ARG A 3 1.73 40.37 -2.88
CA ARG A 3 1.40 40.00 -4.26
C ARG A 3 2.28 38.82 -4.67
N GLN A 4 1.67 37.72 -5.08
CA GLN A 4 2.39 36.52 -5.56
C GLN A 4 3.10 36.86 -6.88
N VAL A 5 4.41 36.54 -6.97
CA VAL A 5 5.21 36.74 -8.17
C VAL A 5 4.70 35.83 -9.30
N THR A 6 4.58 36.39 -10.50
CA THR A 6 4.05 35.70 -11.68
C THR A 6 5.12 35.49 -12.74
N LEU A 7 4.86 34.60 -13.73
CA LEU A 7 5.73 34.44 -14.91
C LEU A 7 5.97 35.75 -15.67
N LYS A 8 4.99 36.67 -15.64
CA LYS A 8 5.11 38.01 -16.27
C LYS A 8 6.16 38.86 -15.55
N ASP A 9 6.20 38.80 -14.22
CA ASP A 9 7.17 39.57 -13.42
C ASP A 9 8.60 39.09 -13.71
N ILE A 10 8.81 37.76 -13.86
CA ILE A 10 10.10 37.18 -14.25
C ILE A 10 10.45 37.59 -15.68
N ALA A 11 9.49 37.54 -16.61
CA ALA A 11 9.69 37.89 -18.03
C ALA A 11 10.16 39.35 -18.18
N VAL A 12 9.53 40.29 -17.45
CA VAL A 12 9.96 41.69 -17.42
C VAL A 12 11.37 41.81 -16.86
N ARG A 13 11.69 41.16 -15.76
CA ARG A 13 13.02 41.22 -15.11
C ARG A 13 14.11 40.58 -15.97
N ALA A 14 13.81 39.48 -16.66
CA ALA A 14 14.75 38.75 -17.50
C ALA A 14 14.88 39.31 -18.94
N GLY A 15 13.97 40.17 -19.39
CA GLY A 15 13.94 40.70 -20.73
C GLY A 15 13.63 39.68 -21.80
N VAL A 16 12.81 38.67 -21.49
CA VAL A 16 12.42 37.58 -22.42
C VAL A 16 10.91 37.35 -22.41
N SER A 17 10.39 36.57 -23.35
CA SER A 17 8.98 36.22 -23.35
C SER A 17 8.58 35.28 -22.24
N THR A 18 7.30 35.28 -21.83
CA THR A 18 6.75 34.32 -20.85
C THR A 18 6.87 32.88 -21.35
N ALA A 19 6.90 32.66 -22.67
CA ALA A 19 7.15 31.33 -23.26
C ALA A 19 8.59 30.87 -22.98
N ALA A 20 9.57 31.76 -23.11
CA ALA A 20 10.96 31.46 -22.78
C ALA A 20 11.15 31.15 -21.28
N ILE A 21 10.47 31.92 -20.39
CA ILE A 21 10.45 31.62 -18.95
C ILE A 21 9.91 30.23 -18.68
N SER A 22 8.76 29.88 -19.30
CA SER A 22 8.15 28.56 -19.14
C SER A 22 9.07 27.44 -19.63
N GLN A 23 9.77 27.62 -20.75
CA GLN A 23 10.75 26.65 -21.25
C GLN A 23 11.94 26.49 -20.31
N ALA A 24 12.47 27.60 -19.78
CA ALA A 24 13.61 27.57 -18.87
C ALA A 24 13.28 26.84 -17.55
N LEU A 25 12.12 27.16 -16.95
CA LEU A 25 11.70 26.59 -15.67
C LEU A 25 11.29 25.10 -15.76
N ASN A 26 10.91 24.62 -16.95
CA ASN A 26 10.54 23.22 -17.16
C ASN A 26 11.64 22.41 -17.89
N ASP A 27 12.84 22.95 -18.05
CA ASP A 27 13.95 22.33 -18.74
C ASP A 27 13.64 21.84 -20.17
N ARG A 28 12.72 22.55 -20.86
CA ARG A 28 12.25 22.23 -22.20
C ARG A 28 12.72 23.28 -23.20
N GLY A 29 12.62 22.93 -24.50
CA GLY A 29 12.94 23.84 -25.60
C GLY A 29 14.45 24.07 -25.82
N SER A 30 14.77 24.89 -26.83
CA SER A 30 16.12 25.09 -27.34
C SER A 30 16.83 26.35 -26.80
N LEU A 31 16.50 26.75 -25.55
CA LEU A 31 17.19 27.88 -24.89
C LEU A 31 18.64 27.57 -24.65
N ARG A 32 19.52 28.56 -24.86
CA ARG A 32 20.93 28.45 -24.52
C ARG A 32 21.08 28.21 -23.00
N PRO A 33 22.02 27.35 -22.59
CA PRO A 33 22.21 27.01 -21.15
C PRO A 33 22.35 28.24 -20.25
N GLU A 34 23.16 29.22 -20.67
CA GLU A 34 23.39 30.47 -19.92
C GLU A 34 22.10 31.27 -19.73
N THR A 35 21.23 31.31 -20.76
CA THR A 35 19.93 31.99 -20.65
C THR A 35 19.01 31.27 -19.70
N ARG A 36 19.03 29.94 -19.70
CA ARG A 36 18.23 29.10 -18.81
C ARG A 36 18.63 29.32 -17.36
N GLU A 37 19.91 29.26 -17.04
CA GLU A 37 20.43 29.47 -15.69
C GLU A 37 20.15 30.89 -15.18
N ARG A 38 20.30 31.89 -16.03
CA ARG A 38 19.93 33.28 -15.69
C ARG A 38 18.47 33.43 -15.34
N ILE A 39 17.57 32.78 -16.06
CA ILE A 39 16.14 32.79 -15.80
C ILE A 39 15.81 32.11 -14.46
N LYS A 40 16.42 30.95 -14.20
CA LYS A 40 16.23 30.24 -12.94
C LYS A 40 16.72 31.05 -11.73
N ALA A 41 17.87 31.70 -11.86
CA ALA A 41 18.42 32.59 -10.83
C ALA A 41 17.47 33.76 -10.50
N ILE A 42 16.94 34.44 -11.55
CA ILE A 42 15.94 35.51 -11.37
C ILE A 42 14.67 35.02 -10.72
N ALA A 43 14.18 33.84 -11.09
CA ALA A 43 12.99 33.25 -10.49
C ALA A 43 13.19 32.98 -8.97
N THR A 44 14.37 32.48 -8.60
CA THR A 44 14.75 32.25 -7.21
C THR A 44 14.88 33.55 -6.44
N GLU A 45 15.56 34.57 -7.02
CA GLU A 45 15.71 35.91 -6.42
C GLU A 45 14.36 36.57 -6.12
N LEU A 46 13.41 36.42 -7.03
CA LEU A 46 12.05 36.98 -6.87
C LEU A 46 11.16 36.15 -5.94
N GLY A 47 11.62 34.99 -5.47
CA GLY A 47 10.81 34.08 -4.67
C GLY A 47 9.64 33.47 -5.46
N TYR A 48 9.80 33.30 -6.77
CA TYR A 48 8.77 32.70 -7.62
C TYR A 48 8.55 31.24 -7.25
N GLN A 49 7.31 30.92 -6.93
CA GLN A 49 6.88 29.53 -6.82
C GLN A 49 5.99 29.18 -8.01
N PRO A 50 6.32 28.09 -8.76
CA PRO A 50 5.45 27.64 -9.85
C PRO A 50 4.03 27.44 -9.34
N ASN A 51 3.06 28.09 -9.98
CA ASN A 51 1.66 27.83 -9.70
C ASN A 51 1.28 26.48 -10.32
N LYS A 52 1.27 25.43 -9.48
CA LYS A 52 0.95 24.06 -9.87
C LYS A 52 -0.44 23.97 -10.50
N TYR A 53 -1.41 24.75 -10.02
CA TYR A 53 -2.76 24.80 -10.59
C TYR A 53 -2.78 25.40 -12.00
N ALA A 54 -2.01 26.46 -12.24
CA ALA A 54 -1.90 27.03 -13.59
C ALA A 54 -1.11 26.14 -14.57
N ALA A 55 -0.19 25.34 -14.07
CA ALA A 55 0.50 24.32 -14.87
C ALA A 55 -0.43 23.14 -15.16
N ALA A 56 -1.18 22.67 -14.18
CA ALA A 56 -2.19 21.63 -14.28
C ALA A 56 -3.29 21.99 -15.27
N LEU A 57 -3.86 23.20 -15.21
CA LEU A 57 -4.85 23.69 -16.17
C LEU A 57 -4.34 23.68 -17.62
N ARG A 58 -3.06 23.96 -17.84
CA ARG A 58 -2.47 23.94 -19.20
C ARG A 58 -2.18 22.52 -19.69
N SER A 59 -1.88 21.60 -18.80
CA SER A 59 -1.60 20.19 -19.14
C SER A 59 -2.85 19.31 -19.11
N GLY A 60 -4.02 19.83 -18.72
CA GLY A 60 -5.22 19.07 -18.45
C GLY A 60 -5.10 18.17 -17.20
N ARG A 61 -4.10 18.41 -16.34
CA ARG A 61 -3.84 17.66 -15.12
C ARG A 61 -4.21 18.50 -13.90
N THR A 62 -4.77 17.86 -12.88
CA THR A 62 -5.11 18.51 -11.62
C THR A 62 -4.02 18.35 -10.57
N MET A 63 -3.07 17.44 -10.80
CA MET A 63 -2.05 17.01 -9.83
C MET A 63 -2.69 16.61 -8.49
N SER A 64 -3.79 15.86 -8.58
CA SER A 64 -4.53 15.36 -7.44
C SER A 64 -4.73 13.86 -7.55
N VAL A 65 -4.43 13.14 -6.46
CA VAL A 65 -4.78 11.74 -6.28
C VAL A 65 -5.96 11.63 -5.31
N GLY A 66 -7.01 10.92 -5.71
CA GLY A 66 -8.10 10.54 -4.81
C GLY A 66 -7.70 9.28 -4.05
N PHE A 67 -7.62 9.35 -2.73
CA PHE A 67 -7.38 8.17 -1.89
C PHE A 67 -8.69 7.70 -1.28
N VAL A 68 -9.03 6.44 -1.52
CA VAL A 68 -10.29 5.87 -1.04
C VAL A 68 -10.13 5.38 0.38
N VAL A 69 -11.00 5.88 1.26
CA VAL A 69 -11.08 5.48 2.66
C VAL A 69 -12.26 4.51 2.81
N PRO A 70 -12.04 3.27 3.26
CA PRO A 70 -13.11 2.32 3.54
C PRO A 70 -14.16 2.91 4.47
N GLN A 71 -15.42 2.47 4.33
CA GLN A 71 -16.56 3.01 5.08
C GLN A 71 -16.41 2.83 6.60
N ASP A 72 -15.77 1.74 7.01
CA ASP A 72 -15.56 1.37 8.42
C ASP A 72 -14.21 1.83 8.97
N ALA A 73 -13.43 2.57 8.17
CA ALA A 73 -12.16 3.15 8.59
C ALA A 73 -12.40 4.37 9.47
N GLU A 74 -12.93 4.16 10.66
CA GLU A 74 -12.73 5.14 11.72
C GLU A 74 -11.23 5.31 11.93
N LEU A 75 -10.76 6.56 11.93
CA LEU A 75 -9.38 6.91 12.29
C LEU A 75 -9.12 6.69 13.80
N ASP A 76 -9.79 5.71 14.36
CA ASP A 76 -9.61 5.30 15.74
C ASP A 76 -8.34 4.46 15.83
N LEU A 77 -7.30 5.05 16.39
CA LEU A 77 -5.99 4.41 16.56
C LEU A 77 -6.02 3.24 17.55
N SER A 78 -7.11 3.05 18.28
CA SER A 78 -7.29 1.87 19.14
C SER A 78 -7.73 0.63 18.36
N LYS A 79 -8.25 0.81 17.14
CA LYS A 79 -8.69 -0.31 16.30
C LYS A 79 -7.51 -0.96 15.60
N ARG A 80 -7.62 -2.28 15.43
CA ARG A 80 -6.64 -3.06 14.68
C ARG A 80 -6.47 -2.53 13.26
N GLY A 81 -5.27 -2.64 12.73
CA GLY A 81 -4.92 -2.10 11.40
C GLY A 81 -4.80 -0.58 11.35
N ALA A 82 -5.17 0.16 12.42
CA ALA A 82 -5.07 1.62 12.43
C ALA A 82 -3.63 2.11 12.24
N LEU A 83 -2.66 1.43 12.85
CA LEU A 83 -1.24 1.77 12.67
C LEU A 83 -0.78 1.52 11.24
N HIS A 84 -1.17 0.39 10.65
CA HIS A 84 -0.91 0.06 9.25
C HIS A 84 -1.50 1.13 8.32
N ARG A 85 -2.80 1.44 8.47
CA ARG A 85 -3.47 2.49 7.69
C ARG A 85 -2.82 3.86 7.85
N SER A 86 -2.48 4.24 9.09
CA SER A 86 -1.82 5.53 9.36
C SER A 86 -0.46 5.64 8.68
N ARG A 87 0.35 4.58 8.70
CA ARG A 87 1.64 4.52 8.00
C ARG A 87 1.46 4.58 6.49
N HIS A 88 0.47 3.85 5.97
CA HIS A 88 0.17 3.86 4.54
C HIS A 88 -0.25 5.25 4.06
N ILE A 89 -1.14 5.93 4.80
CA ILE A 89 -1.54 7.32 4.50
C ILE A 89 -0.33 8.26 4.58
N GLY A 90 0.51 8.12 5.61
CA GLY A 90 1.74 8.91 5.74
C GLY A 90 2.69 8.73 4.55
N ALA A 91 2.91 7.48 4.12
CA ALA A 91 3.71 7.15 2.95
C ALA A 91 3.09 7.73 1.66
N LEU A 92 1.76 7.64 1.51
CA LEU A 92 1.04 8.22 0.38
C LEU A 92 1.21 9.74 0.29
N VAL A 93 1.02 10.44 1.42
CA VAL A 93 1.18 11.91 1.47
C VAL A 93 2.61 12.31 1.12
N SER A 94 3.61 11.60 1.63
CA SER A 94 5.02 11.85 1.33
C SER A 94 5.33 11.61 -0.15
N ALA A 95 4.95 10.48 -0.69
CA ALA A 95 5.17 10.14 -2.10
C ALA A 95 4.43 11.10 -3.04
N ALA A 96 3.19 11.47 -2.70
CA ALA A 96 2.43 12.47 -3.45
C ALA A 96 3.15 13.84 -3.46
N ALA A 97 3.62 14.30 -2.30
CA ALA A 97 4.31 15.58 -2.18
C ALA A 97 5.61 15.63 -3.01
N GLU A 98 6.40 14.55 -3.01
CA GLU A 98 7.62 14.42 -3.81
C GLU A 98 7.32 14.56 -5.30
N GLN A 99 6.22 13.97 -5.78
CA GLN A 99 5.78 14.02 -7.16
C GLN A 99 4.95 15.27 -7.49
N GLY A 100 4.70 16.13 -6.50
CA GLY A 100 3.94 17.37 -6.66
C GLY A 100 2.43 17.20 -6.72
N PHE A 101 1.91 16.06 -6.27
CA PHE A 101 0.48 15.80 -6.15
C PHE A 101 -0.07 16.27 -4.80
N THR A 102 -1.36 16.57 -4.79
CA THR A 102 -2.17 16.70 -3.58
C THR A 102 -2.98 15.42 -3.37
N VAL A 103 -3.32 15.10 -2.12
CA VAL A 103 -4.16 13.95 -1.78
C VAL A 103 -5.55 14.43 -1.40
N THR A 104 -6.58 13.90 -2.06
CA THR A 104 -7.99 14.13 -1.74
C THR A 104 -8.57 12.84 -1.16
N MET A 105 -9.05 12.90 0.09
CA MET A 105 -9.68 11.74 0.72
C MET A 105 -11.10 11.54 0.18
N LEU A 106 -11.41 10.34 -0.27
CA LEU A 106 -12.71 9.95 -0.84
C LEU A 106 -13.34 8.86 0.03
N PRO A 107 -14.48 9.12 0.68
CA PRO A 107 -15.21 8.05 1.36
C PRO A 107 -15.75 7.03 0.35
N ALA A 108 -15.49 5.73 0.55
CA ALA A 108 -15.93 4.65 -0.34
C ALA A 108 -17.45 4.66 -0.58
N ALA A 109 -18.24 5.04 0.45
CA ALA A 109 -19.69 5.14 0.37
C ALA A 109 -20.22 6.33 -0.46
N ARG A 110 -19.33 7.19 -1.00
CA ARG A 110 -19.74 8.42 -1.69
C ARG A 110 -19.16 8.50 -3.11
N PRO A 111 -19.55 7.58 -4.02
CA PRO A 111 -19.13 7.62 -5.43
C PRO A 111 -19.60 8.90 -6.15
N ASP A 112 -20.66 9.56 -5.64
CA ASP A 112 -21.15 10.82 -6.16
C ASP A 112 -20.12 11.96 -6.10
N LEU A 113 -19.19 11.92 -5.16
CA LEU A 113 -18.13 12.92 -5.02
C LEU A 113 -17.16 12.93 -6.23
N LEU A 114 -17.05 11.84 -6.97
CA LEU A 114 -16.25 11.82 -8.20
C LEU A 114 -16.80 12.74 -9.29
N ARG A 115 -18.09 13.13 -9.23
CA ARG A 115 -18.74 13.97 -10.26
C ARG A 115 -18.19 15.40 -10.33
N GLY A 116 -17.71 15.92 -9.21
CA GLY A 116 -17.14 17.27 -9.14
C GLY A 116 -15.66 17.31 -8.83
N ALA A 117 -15.06 16.15 -8.55
CA ALA A 117 -13.66 16.05 -8.18
C ALA A 117 -12.76 16.15 -9.41
N GLN A 118 -11.77 17.03 -9.31
CA GLN A 118 -10.70 17.11 -10.29
C GLN A 118 -9.56 16.22 -9.82
N ILE A 119 -9.58 14.95 -10.22
CA ILE A 119 -8.66 13.90 -9.77
C ILE A 119 -8.02 13.26 -11.00
N ASP A 120 -6.71 13.08 -10.98
CA ASP A 120 -5.95 12.47 -12.08
C ASP A 120 -5.90 10.94 -11.98
N VAL A 121 -6.01 10.40 -10.78
CA VAL A 121 -6.03 8.95 -10.48
C VAL A 121 -6.75 8.71 -9.16
N VAL A 122 -7.51 7.64 -9.06
CA VAL A 122 -8.10 7.16 -7.79
C VAL A 122 -7.29 5.97 -7.30
N TYR A 123 -6.81 6.06 -6.07
CA TYR A 123 -6.01 5.02 -5.44
C TYR A 123 -6.79 4.30 -4.34
N PHE A 124 -6.85 2.99 -4.46
CA PHE A 124 -7.51 2.06 -3.57
C PHE A 124 -6.46 1.16 -2.90
N ALA A 125 -6.16 1.41 -1.63
CA ALA A 125 -5.23 0.57 -0.86
C ALA A 125 -5.86 -0.78 -0.46
N GLU A 126 -7.17 -0.77 -0.20
CA GLU A 126 -7.96 -1.96 0.10
C GLU A 126 -9.29 -1.82 -0.64
N VAL A 127 -9.61 -2.76 -1.52
CA VAL A 127 -10.82 -2.67 -2.33
C VAL A 127 -11.33 -4.04 -2.75
N ALA A 128 -12.64 -4.24 -2.65
CA ALA A 128 -13.32 -5.39 -3.24
C ALA A 128 -13.66 -5.14 -4.72
N ALA A 129 -13.76 -6.22 -5.50
CA ALA A 129 -14.05 -6.11 -6.94
C ALA A 129 -15.44 -5.51 -7.23
N ASP A 130 -16.35 -5.52 -6.28
CA ASP A 130 -17.71 -4.98 -6.39
C ASP A 130 -17.86 -3.56 -5.81
N ASP A 131 -16.76 -2.91 -5.40
CA ASP A 131 -16.77 -1.56 -4.84
C ASP A 131 -17.44 -0.56 -5.80
N LEU A 132 -18.37 0.25 -5.26
CA LEU A 132 -19.16 1.19 -6.06
C LEU A 132 -18.33 2.37 -6.56
N LEU A 133 -17.36 2.85 -5.77
CA LEU A 133 -16.52 3.96 -6.15
C LEU A 133 -15.51 3.54 -7.23
N LEU A 134 -14.99 2.29 -7.14
CA LEU A 134 -14.16 1.70 -8.18
C LEU A 134 -14.91 1.61 -9.52
N ARG A 135 -16.12 1.06 -9.50
CA ARG A 135 -16.99 0.99 -10.70
C ARG A 135 -17.28 2.35 -11.30
N GLU A 136 -17.57 3.35 -10.46
CA GLU A 136 -17.84 4.72 -10.93
C GLU A 136 -16.59 5.36 -11.53
N ALA A 137 -15.40 5.15 -10.93
CA ALA A 137 -14.12 5.66 -11.46
C ALA A 137 -13.84 5.06 -12.85
N VAL A 138 -13.96 3.72 -12.98
CA VAL A 138 -13.76 3.01 -14.26
C VAL A 138 -14.77 3.48 -15.30
N ALA A 139 -16.07 3.58 -14.95
CA ALA A 139 -17.11 4.02 -15.87
C ALA A 139 -16.91 5.45 -16.38
N ARG A 140 -16.20 6.29 -15.64
CA ARG A 140 -15.84 7.66 -16.01
C ARG A 140 -14.54 7.78 -16.78
N GLY A 141 -13.80 6.68 -16.97
CA GLY A 141 -12.47 6.72 -17.56
C GLY A 141 -11.45 7.45 -16.69
N ILE A 142 -11.65 7.49 -15.36
CA ILE A 142 -10.65 8.01 -14.42
C ILE A 142 -9.64 6.89 -14.17
N PRO A 143 -8.33 7.13 -14.35
CA PRO A 143 -7.31 6.16 -14.03
C PRO A 143 -7.45 5.64 -12.59
N VAL A 144 -7.27 4.33 -12.41
CA VAL A 144 -7.37 3.68 -11.10
C VAL A 144 -6.05 2.98 -10.75
N ALA A 145 -5.66 3.08 -9.50
CA ALA A 145 -4.57 2.31 -8.93
C ALA A 145 -5.11 1.49 -7.76
N THR A 146 -4.75 0.21 -7.70
CA THR A 146 -5.24 -0.72 -6.67
C THR A 146 -4.08 -1.48 -6.05
N ASN A 147 -4.22 -1.87 -4.79
CA ASN A 147 -3.36 -2.90 -4.22
C ASN A 147 -4.02 -4.26 -4.37
N ASP A 148 -3.25 -5.24 -4.88
CA ASP A 148 -3.59 -6.66 -4.94
C ASP A 148 -4.89 -7.03 -5.68
N LEU A 149 -5.61 -6.05 -6.23
CA LEU A 149 -6.79 -6.29 -7.08
C LEU A 149 -6.48 -5.92 -8.53
N TYR A 150 -6.51 -6.89 -9.43
CA TYR A 150 -6.40 -6.65 -10.86
C TYR A 150 -7.71 -6.09 -11.43
N VAL A 151 -7.62 -4.98 -12.13
CA VAL A 151 -8.77 -4.33 -12.80
C VAL A 151 -8.47 -4.32 -14.31
N ASP A 152 -9.32 -4.99 -15.08
CA ASP A 152 -9.15 -5.15 -16.54
C ASP A 152 -9.60 -3.87 -17.28
N THR A 153 -8.73 -2.86 -17.29
CA THR A 153 -8.89 -1.64 -18.09
C THR A 153 -7.52 -1.04 -18.41
N GLU A 154 -7.38 -0.44 -19.59
CA GLU A 154 -6.14 0.25 -20.04
C GLU A 154 -5.73 1.41 -19.11
N LEU A 155 -6.64 1.91 -18.29
CA LEU A 155 -6.40 3.01 -17.34
C LEU A 155 -6.21 2.50 -15.91
N SER A 156 -5.80 1.24 -15.74
CA SER A 156 -5.56 0.67 -14.41
C SER A 156 -4.10 0.33 -14.19
N MET A 157 -3.72 0.34 -12.92
CA MET A 157 -2.49 -0.28 -12.43
C MET A 157 -2.76 -1.03 -11.15
N THR A 158 -2.03 -2.11 -10.96
CA THR A 158 -2.08 -2.90 -9.72
C THR A 158 -0.70 -2.91 -9.08
N VAL A 159 -0.62 -2.52 -7.82
CA VAL A 159 0.57 -2.76 -6.98
C VAL A 159 0.35 -4.08 -6.27
N ARG A 160 1.17 -5.09 -6.59
CA ARG A 160 1.03 -6.44 -6.06
C ARG A 160 1.98 -6.66 -4.90
N THR A 161 1.45 -6.99 -3.74
CA THR A 161 2.22 -7.25 -2.52
C THR A 161 2.86 -8.65 -2.53
N GLY A 162 2.32 -9.59 -3.29
CA GLY A 162 2.83 -10.96 -3.38
C GLY A 162 2.46 -11.83 -2.18
N TYR A 163 1.32 -11.58 -1.55
CA TYR A 163 0.84 -12.35 -0.39
C TYR A 163 0.79 -13.85 -0.62
N ASP A 164 0.36 -14.28 -1.79
CA ASP A 164 0.27 -15.71 -2.15
C ASP A 164 1.65 -16.40 -2.20
N GLU A 165 2.66 -15.71 -2.70
CA GLU A 165 4.05 -16.20 -2.73
C GLU A 165 4.65 -16.20 -1.32
N ALA A 166 4.41 -15.12 -0.57
CA ALA A 166 4.84 -14.96 0.82
C ALA A 166 4.27 -16.07 1.73
N VAL A 167 2.96 -16.37 1.57
CA VAL A 167 2.31 -17.49 2.29
C VAL A 167 2.98 -18.82 1.96
N ARG A 168 3.17 -19.13 0.68
CA ARG A 168 3.83 -20.39 0.28
C ARG A 168 5.24 -20.49 0.84
N ALA A 169 6.00 -19.41 0.85
CA ALA A 169 7.36 -19.39 1.40
C ALA A 169 7.38 -19.60 2.92
N ALA A 170 6.50 -18.93 3.67
CA ALA A 170 6.37 -19.12 5.12
C ALA A 170 6.00 -20.56 5.49
N LEU A 171 5.03 -21.14 4.78
CA LEU A 171 4.62 -22.53 4.97
C LEU A 171 5.76 -23.52 4.64
N GLY A 172 6.50 -23.24 3.55
CA GLY A 172 7.68 -24.02 3.20
C GLY A 172 8.78 -23.96 4.25
N LEU A 173 8.98 -22.80 4.87
CA LEU A 173 9.93 -22.62 5.97
C LEU A 173 9.54 -23.44 7.20
N LEU A 174 8.26 -23.40 7.61
CA LEU A 174 7.75 -24.21 8.70
C LEU A 174 7.87 -25.70 8.43
N GLU A 175 7.54 -26.14 7.21
CA GLU A 175 7.68 -27.54 6.79
C GLU A 175 9.15 -27.99 6.81
N ALA A 176 10.09 -27.16 6.32
CA ALA A 176 11.52 -27.44 6.40
C ALA A 176 12.03 -27.51 7.85
N GLY A 177 11.43 -26.73 8.79
CA GLY A 177 11.64 -26.82 10.23
C GLY A 177 10.99 -28.04 10.89
N GLY A 178 10.39 -28.96 10.12
CA GLY A 178 9.82 -30.21 10.57
C GLY A 178 8.34 -30.15 10.98
N ALA A 179 7.65 -29.04 10.70
CA ALA A 179 6.21 -28.94 10.94
C ALA A 179 5.44 -29.90 10.02
N ARG A 180 4.51 -30.65 10.60
CA ARG A 180 3.67 -31.62 9.90
C ARG A 180 2.25 -31.13 9.67
N ARG A 181 1.73 -30.36 10.62
CA ARG A 181 0.38 -29.77 10.56
C ARG A 181 0.46 -28.31 10.95
N ILE A 182 0.30 -27.45 9.97
CA ILE A 182 0.42 -26.00 10.15
C ILE A 182 -0.99 -25.42 10.27
N GLY A 183 -1.28 -24.74 11.37
CA GLY A 183 -2.46 -23.93 11.54
C GLY A 183 -2.29 -22.55 10.88
N PHE A 184 -3.37 -22.01 10.34
CA PHE A 184 -3.41 -20.68 9.72
C PHE A 184 -4.36 -19.78 10.50
N LEU A 185 -3.83 -18.74 11.12
CA LEU A 185 -4.60 -17.72 11.81
C LEU A 185 -4.82 -16.54 10.85
N VAL A 186 -6.05 -16.13 10.67
CA VAL A 186 -6.44 -15.03 9.79
C VAL A 186 -7.51 -14.19 10.45
N ASP A 187 -7.57 -12.90 10.14
CA ASP A 187 -8.61 -12.01 10.63
C ASP A 187 -9.96 -12.31 9.95
N ASP A 188 -11.06 -12.28 10.72
CA ASP A 188 -12.42 -12.47 10.22
C ASP A 188 -12.99 -11.15 9.65
N ALA A 189 -12.14 -10.41 8.96
CA ALA A 189 -12.50 -9.12 8.37
C ALA A 189 -12.96 -9.24 6.92
N GLY A 190 -12.70 -10.37 6.26
CA GLY A 190 -13.04 -10.58 4.85
C GLY A 190 -12.35 -9.61 3.90
N SER A 191 -11.15 -9.14 4.27
CA SER A 191 -10.40 -8.25 3.40
C SER A 191 -9.85 -9.01 2.18
N PRO A 192 -9.65 -8.35 1.03
CA PRO A 192 -9.04 -8.98 -0.15
C PRO A 192 -7.68 -9.63 0.16
N ARG A 193 -6.89 -9.02 1.04
CA ARG A 193 -5.63 -9.57 1.54
C ARG A 193 -5.83 -10.93 2.21
N ASP A 194 -6.81 -11.02 3.11
CA ASP A 194 -7.09 -12.24 3.88
C ASP A 194 -7.58 -13.37 2.97
N GLU A 195 -8.41 -13.04 1.98
CA GLU A 195 -8.87 -13.98 0.95
C GLU A 195 -7.71 -14.53 0.11
N ILE A 196 -6.77 -13.68 -0.31
CA ILE A 196 -5.56 -14.11 -1.05
C ILE A 196 -4.72 -15.06 -0.18
N GLY A 197 -4.47 -14.67 1.07
CA GLY A 197 -3.66 -15.48 2.00
C GLY A 197 -4.28 -16.83 2.30
N GLU A 198 -5.57 -16.85 2.62
CA GLU A 198 -6.30 -18.10 2.89
C GLU A 198 -6.37 -19.01 1.66
N THR A 199 -6.65 -18.44 0.49
CA THR A 199 -6.66 -19.19 -0.77
C THR A 199 -5.30 -19.87 -1.04
N ALA A 200 -4.21 -19.13 -0.85
CA ALA A 200 -2.86 -19.66 -1.01
C ALA A 200 -2.55 -20.77 -0.01
N TYR A 201 -2.96 -20.63 1.26
CA TYR A 201 -2.80 -21.66 2.29
C TYR A 201 -3.60 -22.91 1.98
N ARG A 202 -4.87 -22.78 1.59
CA ARG A 202 -5.74 -23.91 1.23
C ARG A 202 -5.19 -24.66 0.02
N ALA A 203 -4.77 -23.95 -1.03
CA ALA A 203 -4.13 -24.55 -2.20
C ALA A 203 -2.84 -25.31 -1.84
N TRP A 204 -1.99 -24.71 -0.97
CA TRP A 204 -0.76 -25.35 -0.48
C TRP A 204 -1.06 -26.65 0.27
N SER A 205 -2.08 -26.65 1.13
CA SER A 205 -2.53 -27.81 1.90
C SER A 205 -3.07 -28.92 0.98
N THR A 206 -3.93 -28.55 0.04
CA THR A 206 -4.55 -29.48 -0.92
C THR A 206 -3.51 -30.23 -1.76
N VAL A 207 -2.51 -29.52 -2.29
CA VAL A 207 -1.40 -30.12 -3.07
C VAL A 207 -0.64 -31.18 -2.25
N ARG A 208 -0.64 -31.05 -0.92
CA ARG A 208 0.02 -31.99 0.01
C ARG A 208 -0.90 -33.08 0.58
N GLY A 209 -2.16 -33.09 0.13
CA GLY A 209 -3.18 -34.02 0.67
C GLY A 209 -3.49 -33.79 2.13
N ARG A 210 -3.35 -32.56 2.61
CA ARG A 210 -3.59 -32.18 4.02
C ARG A 210 -4.90 -31.42 4.14
N GLU A 211 -5.68 -31.71 5.17
CA GLU A 211 -6.85 -30.93 5.53
C GLU A 211 -6.42 -29.56 6.05
N PRO A 212 -6.91 -28.44 5.50
CA PRO A 212 -6.58 -27.09 5.98
C PRO A 212 -7.08 -26.85 7.41
N LEU A 213 -6.24 -26.30 8.26
CA LEU A 213 -6.54 -25.89 9.64
C LEU A 213 -6.59 -24.36 9.70
N VAL A 214 -7.74 -23.76 9.40
CA VAL A 214 -7.93 -22.30 9.45
C VAL A 214 -8.67 -21.92 10.71
N ALA A 215 -8.18 -20.88 11.39
CA ALA A 215 -8.85 -20.28 12.53
C ALA A 215 -9.00 -18.77 12.31
N TYR A 216 -10.23 -18.29 12.46
CA TYR A 216 -10.57 -16.88 12.24
C TYR A 216 -10.54 -16.13 13.58
N LEU A 217 -9.89 -14.99 13.61
CA LEU A 217 -9.81 -14.10 14.75
C LEU A 217 -10.75 -12.92 14.56
N ASP A 218 -11.54 -12.66 15.61
CA ASP A 218 -12.35 -11.45 15.69
C ASP A 218 -11.47 -10.19 15.86
N ALA A 219 -12.09 -9.02 15.72
CA ALA A 219 -11.39 -7.74 15.79
C ALA A 219 -10.65 -7.49 17.11
N GLU A 220 -10.99 -8.15 18.18
CA GLU A 220 -10.41 -7.96 19.52
C GLU A 220 -9.43 -9.08 19.91
N HIS A 221 -9.26 -10.11 19.07
CA HIS A 221 -8.51 -11.36 19.39
C HIS A 221 -8.95 -12.05 20.70
N GLY A 222 -10.10 -11.69 21.24
CA GLY A 222 -10.61 -12.31 22.46
C GLY A 222 -10.81 -13.82 22.34
N ALA A 223 -11.01 -14.31 21.12
CA ALA A 223 -11.12 -15.74 20.84
C ALA A 223 -9.77 -16.45 20.63
N LEU A 224 -8.63 -15.76 20.64
CA LEU A 224 -7.32 -16.36 20.32
C LEU A 224 -7.01 -17.61 21.16
N PRO A 225 -7.16 -17.63 22.52
CA PRO A 225 -6.87 -18.83 23.30
C PRO A 225 -7.69 -20.03 22.85
N ARG A 226 -8.97 -19.82 22.58
CA ARG A 226 -9.87 -20.89 22.10
C ARG A 226 -9.45 -21.37 20.71
N ARG A 227 -9.16 -20.44 19.78
CA ARG A 227 -8.78 -20.77 18.40
C ARG A 227 -7.45 -21.52 18.34
N VAL A 228 -6.48 -21.11 19.13
CA VAL A 228 -5.20 -21.84 19.24
C VAL A 228 -5.41 -23.21 19.87
N GLY A 229 -6.27 -23.32 20.88
CA GLY A 229 -6.67 -24.62 21.45
C GLY A 229 -7.28 -25.54 20.40
N GLU A 230 -8.22 -25.06 19.59
CA GLU A 230 -8.84 -25.80 18.48
C GLU A 230 -7.78 -26.29 17.46
N LEU A 231 -6.84 -25.43 17.07
CA LEU A 231 -5.74 -25.80 16.17
C LEU A 231 -4.83 -26.89 16.79
N ARG A 232 -4.46 -26.73 18.07
CA ARG A 232 -3.64 -27.71 18.80
C ARG A 232 -4.35 -29.05 18.89
N ASP A 233 -5.63 -29.07 19.26
CA ASP A 233 -6.44 -30.29 19.42
C ASP A 233 -6.64 -30.99 18.05
N ALA A 234 -6.63 -30.23 16.95
CA ALA A 234 -6.56 -30.75 15.59
C ALA A 234 -5.15 -31.24 15.19
N GLY A 235 -4.16 -31.14 16.09
CA GLY A 235 -2.80 -31.64 15.89
C GLY A 235 -1.85 -30.66 15.22
N ALA A 236 -2.13 -29.36 15.23
CA ALA A 236 -1.18 -28.36 14.72
C ALA A 236 0.09 -28.34 15.59
N ASP A 237 1.26 -28.40 14.94
CA ASP A 237 2.60 -28.30 15.53
C ASP A 237 3.34 -27.03 15.07
N ALA A 238 2.67 -26.21 14.26
CA ALA A 238 3.11 -24.89 13.86
C ALA A 238 1.90 -23.99 13.57
N ILE A 239 2.08 -22.69 13.73
CA ILE A 239 1.11 -21.66 13.36
C ILE A 239 1.77 -20.64 12.44
N PHE A 240 1.13 -20.37 11.30
CA PHE A 240 1.38 -19.16 10.55
C PHE A 240 0.25 -18.16 10.83
N SER A 241 0.59 -17.07 11.52
CA SER A 241 -0.33 -15.97 11.76
C SER A 241 -0.30 -14.99 10.59
N PHE A 242 -1.34 -15.03 9.79
CA PHE A 242 -1.60 -14.07 8.73
C PHE A 242 -2.41 -12.87 9.24
N ALA A 243 -2.98 -13.00 10.44
CA ALA A 243 -3.66 -11.94 11.15
C ALA A 243 -2.69 -10.80 11.51
N GLU A 244 -3.24 -9.61 11.65
CA GLU A 244 -2.47 -8.46 12.11
C GLU A 244 -1.99 -8.62 13.56
N GLU A 245 -1.01 -7.81 13.96
CA GLU A 245 -0.46 -7.81 15.33
C GLU A 245 0.25 -9.12 15.73
N GLY A 246 0.99 -9.73 14.80
CA GLY A 246 1.79 -10.93 15.06
C GLY A 246 2.59 -10.93 16.36
N PRO A 247 3.25 -9.83 16.78
CA PRO A 247 3.93 -9.73 18.07
C PRO A 247 3.02 -9.96 19.28
N ALA A 248 1.80 -9.39 19.27
CA ALA A 248 0.86 -9.56 20.36
C ALA A 248 0.35 -11.00 20.45
N ILE A 249 0.08 -11.61 19.27
CA ILE A 249 -0.30 -13.03 19.19
C ILE A 249 0.82 -13.92 19.73
N TYR A 250 2.07 -13.65 19.35
CA TYR A 250 3.23 -14.40 19.85
C TYR A 250 3.34 -14.34 21.38
N LEU A 251 3.25 -13.14 21.97
CA LEU A 251 3.30 -12.98 23.43
C LEU A 251 2.14 -13.69 24.12
N GLN A 252 0.96 -13.67 23.55
CA GLN A 252 -0.19 -14.38 24.12
C GLN A 252 -0.03 -15.90 24.03
N LEU A 253 0.65 -16.43 23.01
CA LEU A 253 1.00 -17.87 22.98
C LEU A 253 1.97 -18.23 24.12
N GLU A 254 2.95 -17.38 24.43
CA GLU A 254 3.84 -17.58 25.59
C GLU A 254 3.07 -17.52 26.92
N GLU A 255 2.10 -16.62 27.08
CA GLU A 255 1.20 -16.55 28.23
C GLU A 255 0.31 -17.79 28.37
N MET A 256 0.05 -18.51 27.28
CA MET A 256 -0.65 -19.80 27.26
C MET A 256 0.28 -21.01 27.54
N ASP A 257 1.49 -20.78 28.06
CA ASP A 257 2.51 -21.78 28.37
C ASP A 257 3.09 -22.56 27.17
N PHE A 258 2.95 -22.05 25.92
CA PHE A 258 3.65 -22.64 24.80
C PHE A 258 5.14 -22.29 24.82
N VAL A 259 6.00 -23.29 24.77
CA VAL A 259 7.44 -23.09 24.56
C VAL A 259 7.73 -23.09 23.07
N ILE A 260 7.87 -21.92 22.50
CA ILE A 260 8.16 -21.71 21.08
C ILE A 260 9.68 -21.71 20.87
N PRO A 261 10.21 -22.47 19.88
CA PRO A 261 9.54 -23.28 18.86
C PRO A 261 9.36 -24.75 19.26
N ARG A 262 9.62 -25.15 20.51
CA ARG A 262 9.65 -26.57 20.91
C ARG A 262 8.28 -27.23 20.79
N ASP A 263 7.25 -26.62 21.37
CA ASP A 263 5.88 -27.15 21.42
C ASP A 263 5.08 -26.73 20.18
N MET A 264 5.37 -25.53 19.67
CA MET A 264 4.70 -24.92 18.53
C MET A 264 5.71 -24.02 17.82
N GLN A 265 5.92 -24.18 16.50
CA GLN A 265 6.63 -23.19 15.71
C GLN A 265 5.68 -22.04 15.35
N PHE A 266 6.22 -20.84 15.22
CA PHE A 266 5.41 -19.66 14.92
C PHE A 266 6.06 -18.77 13.85
N VAL A 267 5.27 -18.38 12.85
CA VAL A 267 5.62 -17.35 11.86
C VAL A 267 4.51 -16.31 11.83
N ALA A 268 4.84 -15.03 11.70
CA ALA A 268 3.88 -13.96 11.58
C ALA A 268 3.97 -13.29 10.20
N LEU A 269 2.84 -12.85 9.66
CA LEU A 269 2.84 -11.80 8.64
C LEU A 269 3.19 -10.46 9.33
N CYS A 270 4.02 -9.66 8.69
CA CYS A 270 4.41 -8.36 9.20
C CYS A 270 4.07 -7.28 8.18
N THR A 271 3.13 -6.43 8.55
CA THR A 271 2.73 -5.26 7.76
C THR A 271 3.27 -3.93 8.32
N SER A 272 3.74 -3.92 9.58
CA SER A 272 4.16 -2.68 10.24
C SER A 272 5.16 -2.86 11.38
N ASP A 273 5.31 -4.05 11.93
CA ASP A 273 5.99 -4.29 13.21
C ASP A 273 7.30 -5.08 13.10
N CYS A 274 8.00 -4.97 11.95
CA CYS A 274 9.25 -5.72 11.71
C CYS A 274 10.27 -5.58 12.85
N ALA A 275 10.46 -4.37 13.39
CA ALA A 275 11.40 -4.15 14.48
C ALA A 275 10.94 -4.82 15.80
N VAL A 276 9.64 -4.91 16.05
CA VAL A 276 9.08 -5.58 17.24
C VAL A 276 9.21 -7.08 17.09
N ASN A 277 8.82 -7.64 15.94
CA ASN A 277 9.02 -9.06 15.62
C ASN A 277 10.49 -9.47 15.79
N THR A 278 11.42 -8.69 15.24
CA THR A 278 12.85 -8.96 15.36
C THR A 278 13.34 -8.97 16.80
N ARG A 279 12.92 -8.00 17.62
CA ARG A 279 13.29 -7.94 19.05
C ARG A 279 12.78 -9.12 19.86
N LEU A 280 11.58 -9.61 19.54
CA LEU A 280 10.98 -10.77 20.19
C LEU A 280 11.54 -12.10 19.65
N GLY A 281 12.36 -12.07 18.61
CA GLY A 281 12.84 -13.28 17.95
C GLY A 281 11.76 -14.00 17.15
N VAL A 282 10.71 -13.30 16.72
CA VAL A 282 9.64 -13.86 15.90
C VAL A 282 10.10 -13.92 14.43
N THR A 283 10.08 -15.11 13.86
CA THR A 283 10.21 -15.29 12.40
C THR A 283 9.01 -14.65 11.73
N HIS A 284 9.23 -13.77 10.75
CA HIS A 284 8.13 -13.07 10.11
C HIS A 284 8.37 -12.83 8.62
N VAL A 285 7.27 -12.71 7.89
CA VAL A 285 7.26 -12.28 6.48
C VAL A 285 6.99 -10.79 6.44
N CYS A 286 7.96 -10.01 5.99
CA CYS A 286 7.86 -8.56 5.85
C CYS A 286 7.43 -8.23 4.41
N VAL A 287 6.29 -7.57 4.23
CA VAL A 287 5.68 -7.30 2.91
C VAL A 287 5.74 -5.83 2.48
N HIS A 288 6.31 -4.96 3.30
CA HIS A 288 6.62 -3.56 2.98
C HIS A 288 5.48 -2.75 2.34
N PRO A 289 4.26 -2.75 2.90
CA PRO A 289 3.12 -2.07 2.29
C PRO A 289 3.31 -0.54 2.19
N GLU A 290 4.21 0.03 2.98
CA GLU A 290 4.60 1.44 2.92
C GLU A 290 5.28 1.83 1.60
N LEU A 291 5.76 0.86 0.82
CA LEU A 291 6.36 1.10 -0.50
C LEU A 291 5.30 1.24 -1.60
N ALA A 292 4.07 0.76 -1.37
CA ALA A 292 3.03 0.75 -2.40
C ALA A 292 2.70 2.13 -2.98
N PRO A 293 2.57 3.21 -2.18
CA PRO A 293 2.31 4.54 -2.74
C PRO A 293 3.43 5.05 -3.64
N ALA A 294 4.69 4.82 -3.27
CA ALA A 294 5.82 5.24 -4.09
C ALA A 294 5.88 4.46 -5.41
N ALA A 295 5.65 3.14 -5.36
CA ALA A 295 5.55 2.29 -6.55
C ALA A 295 4.41 2.73 -7.48
N MET A 296 3.24 3.05 -6.93
CA MET A 296 2.11 3.59 -7.65
C MET A 296 2.50 4.88 -8.39
N PHE A 297 3.12 5.85 -7.73
CA PHE A 297 3.50 7.11 -8.38
C PHE A 297 4.57 6.93 -9.46
N GLN A 298 5.52 6.01 -9.29
CA GLN A 298 6.52 5.69 -10.31
C GLN A 298 5.86 5.15 -11.58
N ALA A 299 4.86 4.28 -11.44
CA ALA A 299 4.15 3.69 -12.57
C ALA A 299 3.07 4.60 -13.18
N LEU A 300 2.59 5.63 -12.48
CA LEU A 300 1.61 6.58 -13.02
C LEU A 300 2.05 7.27 -14.33
N SER A 301 3.35 7.41 -14.55
CA SER A 301 3.88 7.95 -15.81
C SER A 301 3.72 6.98 -16.98
N SER A 302 3.75 5.67 -16.72
CA SER A 302 3.64 4.62 -17.73
C SER A 302 2.20 4.30 -18.13
N ILE A 303 1.21 4.45 -17.24
CA ILE A 303 -0.22 4.19 -17.57
C ILE A 303 -0.71 5.00 -18.77
N ARG A 304 -0.15 6.18 -19.01
CA ARG A 304 -0.60 7.08 -20.08
C ARG A 304 -0.03 6.74 -21.44
N ASP A 305 1.05 5.98 -21.47
CA ASP A 305 1.78 5.62 -22.70
C ASP A 305 1.64 4.12 -23.04
N ALA A 306 0.99 3.33 -22.16
CA ALA A 306 0.87 1.90 -22.29
C ALA A 306 -0.52 1.45 -22.77
N ALA A 307 -0.53 0.39 -23.58
CA ALA A 307 -1.73 -0.23 -24.12
C ALA A 307 -2.25 -1.40 -23.24
N ALA A 308 -1.79 -1.53 -22.00
CA ALA A 308 -2.18 -2.63 -21.09
C ALA A 308 -2.14 -2.18 -19.63
N PRO A 309 -2.92 -2.83 -18.75
CA PRO A 309 -2.84 -2.64 -17.30
C PRO A 309 -1.43 -2.90 -16.80
N ASP A 310 -0.91 -2.01 -15.96
CA ASP A 310 0.44 -2.12 -15.43
C ASP A 310 0.39 -2.83 -14.06
N VAL A 311 1.29 -3.80 -13.85
CA VAL A 311 1.42 -4.53 -12.58
C VAL A 311 2.82 -4.27 -12.03
N VAL A 312 2.88 -3.76 -10.81
CA VAL A 312 4.12 -3.47 -10.11
C VAL A 312 4.22 -4.36 -8.88
N ASP A 313 5.22 -5.24 -8.84
CA ASP A 313 5.46 -6.12 -7.71
C ASP A 313 6.24 -5.41 -6.62
N LEU A 314 5.78 -5.52 -5.38
CA LEU A 314 6.53 -5.09 -4.20
C LEU A 314 7.50 -6.18 -3.74
N PRO A 315 8.65 -5.80 -3.18
CA PRO A 315 9.54 -6.76 -2.54
C PRO A 315 8.91 -7.26 -1.23
N TRP A 316 9.16 -8.52 -0.92
CA TRP A 316 8.90 -9.09 0.40
C TRP A 316 10.07 -9.99 0.81
N GLU A 317 10.23 -10.21 2.11
CA GLU A 317 11.31 -11.04 2.65
C GLU A 317 10.88 -11.83 3.88
N ILE A 318 11.58 -12.93 4.17
CA ILE A 318 11.45 -13.63 5.43
C ILE A 318 12.62 -13.25 6.35
N VAL A 319 12.29 -12.64 7.47
CA VAL A 319 13.24 -12.35 8.54
C VAL A 319 13.17 -13.49 9.56
N ARG A 320 14.24 -14.28 9.66
CA ARG A 320 14.30 -15.42 10.57
C ARG A 320 14.55 -14.97 12.00
N GLY A 321 13.81 -15.55 12.93
CA GLY A 321 13.97 -15.43 14.37
C GLY A 321 14.08 -16.81 15.02
N SER A 322 14.03 -16.84 16.34
CA SER A 322 14.07 -18.07 17.15
C SER A 322 12.74 -18.80 17.28
N SER A 323 11.65 -18.25 16.73
CA SER A 323 10.32 -18.87 16.82
C SER A 323 10.09 -20.03 15.83
N THR A 324 11.06 -20.32 14.97
CA THR A 324 11.09 -21.48 14.06
C THR A 324 12.36 -22.29 14.26
N ARG A 325 12.34 -23.54 13.78
CA ARG A 325 13.49 -24.48 13.86
C ARG A 325 14.36 -24.39 12.64
#